data_f234e47e3c3817181a89cdefb73f1952
#
_entry.id   f234e47e3c3817181a89cdefb73f1952
#
_cell.length_a   1.000
_cell.length_b   1.000
_cell.length_c   1.000
_cell.angle_alpha   90.00
_cell.angle_beta   90.00
_cell.angle_gamma   90.00
#
_symmetry.space_group_name_H-M   'P 1'
#
loop_
_entity.id
_entity.type
_entity.pdbx_description
1 polymer ?
#
loop_
_entity_poly.entity_id
_entity_poly.type
_entity_poly.pdbx_seq_one_letter_code
_entity_poly.pdbx_strand_id
1 'polypeptide(L)'
;MNTLIELYDERAIENVLAADMFRPKRIIFLCPTEVAQSQQRQEQISDFFRHRGWEPELIFVEASQYKVDRILRQLLSISEKYPDCALDITGGSDAELFAAGVFASKANVSVFT
;
A
#
# COMPACT_ATOMS: atom_id res chain seq x y z
N MET A 1 -6.88 5.32 12.05
CA MET A 1 -6.46 4.49 10.91
C MET A 1 -5.69 3.29 11.42
N ASN A 2 -6.22 2.09 11.16
CA ASN A 2 -5.55 0.85 11.56
C ASN A 2 -4.79 0.19 10.40
N THR A 3 -5.18 0.46 9.17
CA THR A 3 -4.59 -0.13 7.98
C THR A 3 -4.21 0.97 7.00
N LEU A 4 -2.97 0.92 6.52
CA LEU A 4 -2.48 1.81 5.49
C LEU A 4 -2.23 1.00 4.22
N ILE A 5 -2.78 1.45 3.10
CA ILE A 5 -2.52 0.86 1.78
C ILE A 5 -1.44 1.69 1.10
N GLU A 6 -0.36 1.01 0.69
CA GLU A 6 0.75 1.64 -0.01
C GLU A 6 0.83 1.11 -1.45
N LEU A 7 0.98 2.02 -2.39
CA LEU A 7 1.31 1.66 -3.77
C LEU A 7 2.83 1.54 -3.86
N TYR A 8 3.32 0.31 -4.08
CA TYR A 8 4.75 0.06 -4.05
C TYR A 8 5.48 0.85 -5.12
N ASP A 9 6.56 1.50 -4.72
CA ASP A 9 7.49 2.20 -5.62
C ASP A 9 8.89 1.66 -5.33
N GLU A 10 9.72 1.54 -6.37
CA GLU A 10 11.11 1.09 -6.21
C GLU A 10 11.92 2.06 -5.34
N ARG A 11 11.51 3.31 -5.28
CA ARG A 11 12.04 4.28 -4.32
C ARG A 11 11.41 4.05 -2.96
N ALA A 12 11.66 2.88 -2.40
CA ALA A 12 10.97 2.32 -1.24
C ALA A 12 10.92 3.26 -0.03
N ILE A 13 11.89 4.15 0.10
CA ILE A 13 11.96 5.09 1.22
C ILE A 13 10.73 6.00 1.27
N GLU A 14 10.21 6.43 0.12
CA GLU A 14 9.03 7.30 0.08
C GLU A 14 7.77 6.57 0.54
N ASN A 15 7.67 5.28 0.27
CA ASN A 15 6.53 4.46 0.69
C ASN A 15 6.48 4.25 2.21
N VAL A 16 7.65 4.16 2.85
CA VAL A 16 7.69 3.84 4.27
C VAL A 16 7.67 5.08 5.17
N LEU A 17 7.95 6.27 4.63
CA LEU A 17 7.95 7.49 5.43
C LEU A 17 6.56 7.83 5.98
N ALA A 18 5.52 7.73 5.14
CA ALA A 18 4.15 7.97 5.59
C ALA A 18 3.74 6.93 6.62
N ALA A 19 4.09 5.66 6.38
CA ALA A 19 3.81 4.59 7.34
C ALA A 19 4.49 4.83 8.69
N ASP A 20 5.76 5.25 8.67
CA ASP A 20 6.48 5.56 9.91
C ASP A 20 5.86 6.74 10.65
N MET A 21 5.34 7.71 9.93
CA MET A 21 4.68 8.88 10.54
C MET A 21 3.38 8.50 11.24
N PHE A 22 2.53 7.71 10.58
CA PHE A 22 1.20 7.37 11.12
C PHE A 22 1.18 6.13 11.99
N ARG A 23 2.16 5.25 11.84
CA ARG A 23 2.31 3.98 12.58
C ARG A 23 1.02 3.16 12.68
N PRO A 24 0.42 2.80 11.53
CA PRO A 24 -0.76 1.94 11.55
C PRO A 24 -0.41 0.53 12.03
N LYS A 25 -1.41 -0.22 12.47
CA LYS A 25 -1.19 -1.61 12.89
C LYS A 25 -0.82 -2.53 11.72
N ARG A 26 -1.28 -2.18 10.53
CA ARG A 26 -1.13 -3.01 9.33
C ARG A 26 -0.81 -2.15 8.13
N ILE A 27 0.09 -2.63 7.30
CA ILE A 27 0.41 -1.99 6.02
C ILE A 27 0.21 -3.02 4.92
N ILE A 28 -0.57 -2.66 3.91
CA ILE A 28 -0.81 -3.49 2.74
C ILE A 28 -0.12 -2.84 1.56
N PHE A 29 0.87 -3.54 1.00
CA PHE A 29 1.58 -3.08 -0.19
C PHE A 29 0.95 -3.71 -1.43
N LEU A 30 0.46 -2.89 -2.35
CA LEU A 30 0.16 -3.33 -3.71
C LEU A 30 1.45 -3.27 -4.50
N CYS A 31 1.95 -4.41 -4.93
CA CYS A 31 3.30 -4.51 -5.47
C CYS A 31 3.36 -5.45 -6.67
N PRO A 32 4.41 -5.31 -7.50
CA PRO A 32 4.59 -6.23 -8.62
C PRO A 32 4.99 -7.63 -8.13
N THR A 33 4.87 -8.61 -9.02
CA THR A 33 5.17 -10.01 -8.72
C THR A 33 6.56 -10.20 -8.10
N GLU A 34 7.56 -9.47 -8.59
CA GLU A 34 8.94 -9.58 -8.12
C GLU A 34 9.07 -9.26 -6.63
N VAL A 35 8.26 -8.36 -6.14
CA VAL A 35 8.25 -8.00 -4.71
C VAL A 35 7.35 -8.95 -3.92
N ALA A 36 6.17 -9.26 -4.46
CA ALA A 36 5.21 -10.15 -3.79
C ALA A 36 5.80 -11.55 -3.58
N GLN A 37 6.73 -11.99 -4.42
CA GLN A 37 7.39 -13.29 -4.33
C GLN A 37 8.81 -13.23 -3.76
N SER A 38 9.30 -12.05 -3.39
CA SER A 38 10.66 -11.89 -2.87
C SER A 38 10.68 -11.75 -1.36
N GLN A 39 10.96 -12.82 -0.67
CA GLN A 39 11.13 -12.81 0.78
C GLN A 39 12.22 -11.84 1.20
N GLN A 40 13.32 -11.76 0.45
CA GLN A 40 14.42 -10.85 0.75
C GLN A 40 13.98 -9.38 0.76
N ARG A 41 13.22 -8.94 -0.25
CA ARG A 41 12.72 -7.56 -0.31
C ARG A 41 11.72 -7.28 0.80
N GLN A 42 10.86 -8.23 1.11
CA GLN A 42 9.89 -8.10 2.19
C GLN A 42 10.59 -7.98 3.55
N GLU A 43 11.64 -8.77 3.78
CA GLU A 43 12.42 -8.68 5.01
C GLU A 43 13.17 -7.36 5.13
N GLN A 44 13.67 -6.80 4.04
CA GLN A 44 14.31 -5.48 4.06
C GLN A 44 13.34 -4.39 4.51
N ILE A 45 12.10 -4.44 4.04
CA ILE A 45 11.06 -3.49 4.47
C ILE A 45 10.71 -3.71 5.95
N SER A 46 10.56 -4.96 6.35
CA SER A 46 10.30 -5.31 7.76
C SER A 46 11.42 -4.81 8.67
N ASP A 47 12.67 -5.00 8.28
CA ASP A 47 13.83 -4.55 9.04
C ASP A 47 13.88 -3.04 9.16
N PHE A 48 13.46 -2.31 8.13
CA PHE A 48 13.38 -0.86 8.20
C PHE A 48 12.48 -0.42 9.36
N PHE A 49 11.26 -0.98 9.47
CA PHE A 49 10.35 -0.63 10.54
C PHE A 49 10.87 -1.07 11.91
N ARG A 50 11.48 -2.24 11.98
CA ARG A 50 12.07 -2.73 13.23
C ARG A 50 13.15 -1.80 13.74
N HIS A 51 14.00 -1.27 12.85
CA HIS A 51 15.03 -0.29 13.22
C HIS A 51 14.41 1.05 13.67
N ARG A 52 13.18 1.33 13.24
CA ARG A 52 12.44 2.52 13.68
C ARG A 52 11.63 2.28 14.95
N GLY A 53 11.74 1.09 15.53
CA GLY A 53 11.17 0.79 16.84
C GLY A 53 9.72 0.30 16.85
N TRP A 54 9.20 -0.20 15.70
CA TRP A 54 7.85 -0.77 15.68
C TRP A 54 7.73 -1.89 14.64
N GLU A 55 6.76 -2.77 14.84
CA GLU A 55 6.59 -3.95 13.99
C GLU A 55 5.13 -4.06 13.52
N PRO A 56 4.76 -3.36 12.44
CA PRO A 56 3.43 -3.52 11.87
C PRO A 56 3.26 -4.87 11.20
N GLU A 57 2.04 -5.34 11.07
CA GLU A 57 1.72 -6.46 10.18
C GLU A 57 1.89 -6.00 8.73
N LEU A 58 2.72 -6.70 7.97
CA LEU A 58 2.97 -6.40 6.55
C LEU A 58 2.28 -7.43 5.68
N ILE A 59 1.49 -6.96 4.72
CA ILE A 59 0.81 -7.81 3.74
C ILE A 59 1.22 -7.33 2.35
N PHE A 60 1.76 -8.25 1.56
CA PHE A 60 2.20 -7.95 0.19
C PHE A 60 1.22 -8.59 -0.77
N VAL A 61 0.50 -7.75 -1.51
CA VAL A 61 -0.51 -8.19 -2.48
C VAL A 61 0.02 -7.93 -3.87
N GLU A 62 0.11 -8.99 -4.67
CA GLU A 62 0.46 -8.86 -6.08
C GLU A 62 -0.63 -8.08 -6.81
N ALA A 63 -0.24 -7.01 -7.50
CA ALA A 63 -1.15 -6.14 -8.20
C ALA A 63 -0.61 -5.82 -9.60
N SER A 64 -1.52 -5.69 -10.57
CA SER A 64 -1.17 -5.15 -11.87
C SER A 64 -0.75 -3.68 -11.71
N GLN A 65 0.29 -3.26 -12.43
CA GLN A 65 0.71 -1.86 -12.46
C GLN A 65 0.10 -1.09 -13.62
N TYR A 66 -0.63 -1.77 -14.52
CA TYR A 66 -1.08 -1.19 -15.77
C TYR A 66 -2.59 -1.31 -16.00
N LYS A 67 -3.28 -2.21 -15.32
CA LYS A 67 -4.70 -2.50 -15.55
C LYS A 67 -5.56 -1.85 -14.48
N VAL A 68 -6.08 -0.67 -14.79
CA VAL A 68 -6.87 0.16 -13.87
C VAL A 68 -8.02 -0.61 -13.25
N ASP A 69 -8.76 -1.39 -14.03
CA ASP A 69 -9.93 -2.14 -13.53
C ASP A 69 -9.55 -3.18 -12.48
N ARG A 70 -8.41 -3.84 -12.64
CA ARG A 70 -7.92 -4.82 -11.66
C ARG A 70 -7.45 -4.15 -10.38
N ILE A 71 -6.71 -3.05 -10.52
CA ILE A 71 -6.22 -2.28 -9.37
C ILE A 71 -7.41 -1.76 -8.57
N LEU A 72 -8.41 -1.19 -9.24
CA LEU A 72 -9.61 -0.68 -8.59
C LEU A 72 -10.35 -1.77 -7.83
N ARG A 73 -10.52 -2.96 -8.42
CA ARG A 73 -11.17 -4.08 -7.74
C ARG A 73 -10.41 -4.52 -6.50
N GLN A 74 -9.09 -4.53 -6.56
CA GLN A 74 -8.26 -4.86 -5.40
C GLN A 74 -8.41 -3.83 -4.29
N LEU A 75 -8.37 -2.54 -4.62
CA LEU A 75 -8.56 -1.47 -3.64
C LEU A 75 -9.93 -1.56 -2.98
N LEU A 76 -10.98 -1.78 -3.76
CA LEU A 76 -12.34 -1.92 -3.21
C LEU A 76 -12.45 -3.15 -2.30
N SER A 77 -11.86 -4.27 -2.69
CA SER A 77 -11.85 -5.49 -1.89
C SER A 77 -11.11 -5.29 -0.56
N ILE A 78 -9.97 -4.60 -0.59
CA ILE A 78 -9.21 -4.31 0.63
C ILE A 78 -10.02 -3.39 1.55
N SER A 79 -10.67 -2.36 1.02
CA SER A 79 -11.45 -1.44 1.84
C SER A 79 -12.68 -2.10 2.47
N GLU A 80 -13.25 -3.11 1.82
CA GLU A 80 -14.34 -3.90 2.41
C GLU A 80 -13.85 -4.76 3.57
N LYS A 81 -12.67 -5.37 3.41
CA LYS A 81 -12.08 -6.22 4.45
C LYS A 81 -11.53 -5.40 5.62
N TYR A 82 -10.99 -4.24 5.34
CA TYR A 82 -10.38 -3.36 6.33
C TYR A 82 -11.02 -1.96 6.25
N PRO A 83 -12.23 -1.76 6.81
CA PRO A 83 -12.97 -0.50 6.64
C PRO A 83 -12.24 0.73 7.20
N ASP A 84 -11.40 0.54 8.22
CA ASP A 84 -10.60 1.64 8.79
C ASP A 84 -9.22 1.69 8.09
N CYS A 85 -9.24 1.87 6.78
CA CYS A 85 -8.03 2.00 5.99
C CYS A 85 -7.89 3.40 5.39
N ALA A 86 -6.67 3.73 5.01
CA ALA A 86 -6.33 4.91 4.22
C ALA A 86 -5.40 4.51 3.10
N LEU A 87 -5.39 5.27 2.02
CA LEU A 87 -4.55 5.02 0.85
C LEU A 87 -3.53 6.14 0.69
N ASP A 88 -2.25 5.76 0.66
CA ASP A 88 -1.15 6.67 0.34
C ASP A 88 -0.83 6.58 -1.15
N ILE A 89 -0.92 7.71 -1.84
CA ILE A 89 -0.65 7.80 -3.28
C ILE A 89 0.67 8.50 -3.58
N THR A 90 1.58 8.53 -2.63
CA THR A 90 2.90 9.14 -2.85
C THR A 90 3.69 8.42 -3.95
N GLY A 91 3.59 7.10 -4.02
CA GLY A 91 4.17 6.30 -5.10
C GLY A 91 3.11 5.80 -6.07
N GLY A 92 3.50 4.90 -6.94
CA GLY A 92 2.60 4.22 -7.84
C GLY A 92 2.74 4.64 -9.31
N SER A 93 2.27 3.77 -10.19
CA SER A 93 2.22 4.01 -11.63
C SER A 93 1.05 4.94 -11.97
N ASP A 94 1.03 5.45 -13.21
CA ASP A 94 -0.08 6.27 -13.69
C ASP A 94 -1.41 5.53 -13.60
N ALA A 95 -1.43 4.24 -13.94
CA ALA A 95 -2.63 3.42 -13.85
C ALA A 95 -3.09 3.26 -12.39
N GLU A 96 -2.16 3.08 -11.46
CA GLU A 96 -2.47 3.00 -10.03
C GLU A 96 -3.02 4.32 -9.50
N LEU A 97 -2.45 5.44 -9.90
CA LEU A 97 -2.93 6.76 -9.48
C LEU A 97 -4.32 7.06 -10.05
N PHE A 98 -4.57 6.66 -11.29
CA PHE A 98 -5.91 6.80 -11.89
C PHE A 98 -6.92 5.93 -11.15
N ALA A 99 -6.58 4.67 -10.88
CA ALA A 99 -7.45 3.78 -10.11
C ALA A 99 -7.72 4.32 -8.70
N ALA A 100 -6.70 4.90 -8.06
CA ALA A 100 -6.85 5.52 -6.74
C ALA A 100 -7.85 6.67 -6.76
N GLY A 101 -7.84 7.50 -7.82
CA GLY A 101 -8.81 8.58 -7.99
C GLY A 101 -10.24 8.07 -8.11
N VAL A 102 -10.46 7.02 -8.91
CA VAL A 102 -11.77 6.38 -9.04
C VAL A 102 -12.20 5.75 -7.71
N PHE A 103 -11.28 5.07 -7.04
CA PHE A 103 -11.51 4.46 -5.74
C PHE A 103 -11.96 5.50 -4.71
N ALA A 104 -11.28 6.64 -4.66
CA ALA A 104 -11.62 7.72 -3.73
C ALA A 104 -13.06 8.25 -3.94
N SER A 105 -13.55 8.20 -5.17
CA SER A 105 -14.92 8.63 -5.49
C SER A 105 -15.98 7.60 -5.11
N LYS A 106 -15.59 6.33 -4.95
CA LYS A 106 -16.52 5.22 -4.68
C LYS A 106 -16.52 4.76 -3.23
N ALA A 107 -15.41 4.91 -2.54
CA ALA A 107 -15.25 4.43 -1.18
C ALA A 107 -15.05 5.61 -0.22
N ASN A 108 -15.56 5.45 1.00
CA ASN A 108 -15.39 6.45 2.05
C ASN A 108 -14.05 6.20 2.77
N VAL A 109 -12.96 6.43 2.05
CA VAL A 109 -11.59 6.14 2.52
C VAL A 109 -10.74 7.40 2.33
N SER A 110 -9.92 7.72 3.30
CA SER A 110 -8.96 8.82 3.20
C SER A 110 -7.87 8.46 2.19
N VAL A 111 -7.61 9.38 1.27
CA VAL A 111 -6.54 9.25 0.27
C VAL A 111 -5.62 10.46 0.44
N PHE A 112 -4.33 10.21 0.52
CA PHE A 112 -3.36 11.29 0.76
C PHE A 112 -2.03 11.01 0.07
N THR A 113 -1.23 12.05 0.01
CA THR A 113 0.12 12.01 -0.55
C THR A 113 1.10 12.66 0.41
#